data_15d2276efa5e7422869a25e6b126d683
#
_entry.id   15d2276efa5e7422869a25e6b126d683
#
_cell.length_a   1.000
_cell.length_b   1.000
_cell.length_c   1.000
_cell.angle_alpha   90.00
_cell.angle_beta   90.00
_cell.angle_gamma   90.00
#
_symmetry.space_group_name_H-M   'P 1'
#
loop_
_entity.id
_entity.type
_entity.pdbx_description
1 polymer ?
#
loop_
_entity_poly.entity_id
_entity_poly.type
_entity_poly.pdbx_seq_one_letter_code
_entity_poly.pdbx_strand_id
1 'polypeptide(L)'
;MISCMARLEDASTTDQMIVHLGSLFRHNLRTKRQQITLEEELEGLEDYIYLQQMRFDGRITVEKSIRVQPTAVLVPSFMLQPVVENAYSHGLKSREEGGRILLRAWMQGKVLVLTVADNGKGMTPEELDAVQTKITQSEQTGRNIGLGNISRRIGMLYPGGKMQVYSRAGHGTVVRFELPQTQQPEEKEETLS
;
A
#
# COMPACT_ATOMS: atom_id res chain seq x y z
N MET A 1 13.54 20.40 -16.38
CA MET A 1 14.00 21.77 -16.10
C MET A 1 14.28 21.97 -14.61
N ILE A 2 13.32 21.78 -13.67
CA ILE A 2 13.54 21.98 -12.22
C ILE A 2 14.65 21.04 -11.67
N SER A 3 14.65 19.75 -12.04
CA SER A 3 15.70 18.80 -11.68
C SER A 3 17.10 19.23 -12.17
N CYS A 4 17.18 19.78 -13.37
CA CYS A 4 18.44 20.29 -13.91
C CYS A 4 18.96 21.51 -13.12
N MET A 5 18.07 22.40 -12.70
CA MET A 5 18.43 23.56 -11.86
C MET A 5 18.88 23.11 -10.47
N ALA A 6 18.19 22.15 -9.86
CA ALA A 6 18.58 21.58 -8.57
C ALA A 6 20.00 20.97 -8.59
N ARG A 7 20.39 20.33 -9.70
CA ARG A 7 21.76 19.82 -9.89
C ARG A 7 22.80 20.94 -10.05
N LEU A 8 22.44 22.01 -10.76
CA LEU A 8 23.33 23.16 -10.92
C LEU A 8 23.55 23.94 -9.62
N GLU A 9 22.61 23.85 -8.70
CA GLU A 9 22.65 24.47 -7.36
C GLU A 9 23.19 23.52 -6.28
N ASP A 10 23.76 22.34 -6.67
CA ASP A 10 24.21 21.28 -5.77
C ASP A 10 23.14 20.77 -4.79
N ALA A 11 21.87 20.97 -5.11
CA ALA A 11 20.74 20.54 -4.31
C ALA A 11 20.35 19.08 -4.62
N SER A 12 21.25 18.12 -4.35
CA SER A 12 21.11 16.71 -4.70
C SER A 12 19.85 16.06 -4.14
N THR A 13 19.47 16.40 -2.90
CA THR A 13 18.23 15.92 -2.26
C THR A 13 17.00 16.40 -3.02
N THR A 14 16.97 17.66 -3.44
CA THR A 14 15.87 18.22 -4.24
C THR A 14 15.76 17.53 -5.60
N ASP A 15 16.89 17.25 -6.27
CA ASP A 15 16.90 16.50 -7.53
C ASP A 15 16.29 15.09 -7.35
N GLN A 16 16.70 14.36 -6.31
CA GLN A 16 16.17 13.04 -6.00
C GLN A 16 14.66 13.08 -5.71
N MET A 17 14.20 14.04 -4.89
CA MET A 17 12.76 14.20 -4.62
C MET A 17 11.95 14.45 -5.90
N ILE A 18 12.47 15.25 -6.84
CA ILE A 18 11.82 15.51 -8.13
C ILE A 18 11.78 14.23 -8.99
N VAL A 19 12.84 13.44 -8.98
CA VAL A 19 12.90 12.15 -9.70
C VAL A 19 11.85 11.18 -9.16
N HIS A 20 11.78 10.97 -7.84
CA HIS A 20 10.80 10.09 -7.20
C HIS A 20 9.36 10.60 -7.40
N LEU A 21 9.12 11.90 -7.29
CA LEU A 21 7.82 12.49 -7.58
C LEU A 21 7.40 12.24 -9.04
N GLY A 22 8.31 12.44 -9.99
CA GLY A 22 8.07 12.18 -11.41
C GLY A 22 7.81 10.69 -11.69
N SER A 23 8.49 9.78 -11.00
CA SER A 23 8.26 8.34 -11.07
C SER A 23 6.89 7.96 -10.53
N LEU A 24 6.51 8.46 -9.35
CA LEU A 24 5.19 8.25 -8.73
C LEU A 24 4.05 8.69 -9.66
N PHE A 25 4.16 9.87 -10.28
CA PHE A 25 3.17 10.34 -11.26
C PHE A 25 3.10 9.43 -12.49
N ARG A 26 4.23 9.02 -13.05
CA ARG A 26 4.25 8.11 -14.19
C ARG A 26 3.63 6.76 -13.85
N HIS A 27 3.92 6.20 -12.67
CA HIS A 27 3.31 4.97 -12.19
C HIS A 27 1.79 5.09 -12.12
N ASN A 28 1.29 6.17 -11.49
CA ASN A 28 -0.14 6.43 -11.34
C ASN A 28 -0.86 6.63 -12.69
N LEU A 29 -0.23 7.26 -13.67
CA LEU A 29 -0.82 7.50 -14.98
C LEU A 29 -0.77 6.26 -15.90
N ARG A 30 0.25 5.43 -15.78
CA ARG A 30 0.43 4.23 -16.63
C ARG A 30 -0.40 3.04 -16.15
N THR A 31 -0.64 2.92 -14.86
CA THR A 31 -1.34 1.77 -14.28
C THR A 31 -2.84 1.90 -14.50
N LYS A 32 -3.30 1.51 -15.71
CA LYS A 32 -4.73 1.38 -16.07
C LYS A 32 -5.30 0.01 -15.71
N ARG A 33 -4.43 -0.96 -15.38
CA ARG A 33 -4.84 -2.32 -15.02
C ARG A 33 -5.46 -2.33 -13.63
N GLN A 34 -6.49 -3.13 -13.46
CA GLN A 34 -7.15 -3.31 -12.15
C GLN A 34 -6.31 -4.15 -11.20
N GLN A 35 -5.50 -5.07 -11.75
CA GLN A 35 -4.56 -5.93 -11.03
C GLN A 35 -3.16 -5.77 -11.63
N ILE A 36 -2.17 -5.78 -10.75
CA ILE A 36 -0.74 -5.72 -11.07
C ILE A 36 0.00 -6.75 -10.22
N THR A 37 1.25 -7.03 -10.51
CA THR A 37 2.07 -7.86 -9.63
C THR A 37 2.34 -7.14 -8.32
N LEU A 38 2.58 -7.91 -7.26
CA LEU A 38 3.00 -7.32 -5.97
C LEU A 38 4.32 -6.55 -6.12
N GLU A 39 5.20 -6.97 -7.04
CA GLU A 39 6.43 -6.25 -7.35
C GLU A 39 6.15 -4.84 -7.86
N GLU A 40 5.28 -4.70 -8.88
CA GLU A 40 4.89 -3.40 -9.43
C GLU A 40 4.23 -2.49 -8.38
N GLU A 41 3.41 -3.06 -7.48
CA GLU A 41 2.79 -2.32 -6.37
C GLU A 41 3.82 -1.83 -5.35
N LEU A 42 4.82 -2.68 -5.03
CA LEU A 42 5.92 -2.33 -4.12
C LEU A 42 6.84 -1.28 -4.72
N GLU A 43 7.16 -1.34 -6.01
CA GLU A 43 7.95 -0.33 -6.71
C GLU A 43 7.30 1.06 -6.66
N GLY A 44 5.99 1.14 -6.95
CA GLY A 44 5.24 2.40 -6.83
C GLY A 44 5.20 2.93 -5.40
N LEU A 45 5.16 2.04 -4.41
CA LEU A 45 5.17 2.39 -3.00
C LEU A 45 6.53 2.92 -2.53
N GLU A 46 7.66 2.45 -3.11
CA GLU A 46 9.01 2.93 -2.77
C GLU A 46 9.16 4.43 -3.02
N ASP A 47 8.71 4.90 -4.19
CA ASP A 47 8.76 6.33 -4.53
C ASP A 47 7.99 7.17 -3.49
N TYR A 48 6.80 6.70 -3.09
CA TYR A 48 6.01 7.36 -2.06
C TYR A 48 6.70 7.37 -0.70
N ILE A 49 7.25 6.21 -0.27
CA ILE A 49 7.98 6.08 1.00
C ILE A 49 9.17 7.03 1.05
N TYR A 50 9.97 7.09 -0.04
CA TYR A 50 11.11 8.00 -0.12
C TYR A 50 10.71 9.45 0.15
N LEU A 51 9.66 9.94 -0.52
CA LEU A 51 9.16 11.30 -0.34
C LEU A 51 8.68 11.56 1.10
N GLN A 52 8.02 10.58 1.72
CA GLN A 52 7.58 10.70 3.11
C GLN A 52 8.77 10.67 4.09
N GLN A 53 9.79 9.86 3.86
CA GLN A 53 10.99 9.85 4.69
C GLN A 53 11.70 11.21 4.70
N MET A 54 11.77 11.89 3.55
CA MET A 54 12.30 13.26 3.47
C MET A 54 11.42 14.25 4.25
N ARG A 55 10.10 14.13 4.15
CA ARG A 55 9.14 15.00 4.85
C ARG A 55 9.19 14.84 6.37
N PHE A 56 9.39 13.62 6.85
CA PHE A 56 9.38 13.28 8.28
C PHE A 56 10.80 13.21 8.87
N ASP A 57 11.83 13.63 8.14
CA ASP A 57 13.22 13.70 8.60
C ASP A 57 13.73 12.39 9.24
N GLY A 58 13.40 11.26 8.60
CA GLY A 58 13.79 9.93 9.05
C GLY A 58 13.15 9.43 10.35
N ARG A 59 12.24 10.19 10.97
CA ARG A 59 11.57 9.80 12.23
C ARG A 59 10.68 8.56 12.12
N ILE A 60 10.30 8.18 10.89
CA ILE A 60 9.45 7.04 10.59
C ILE A 60 10.22 6.08 9.70
N THR A 61 10.38 4.84 10.16
CA THR A 61 10.99 3.75 9.40
C THR A 61 9.93 2.87 8.77
N VAL A 62 10.20 2.37 7.56
CA VAL A 62 9.37 1.38 6.88
C VAL A 62 10.17 0.10 6.71
N GLU A 63 9.70 -0.97 7.33
CA GLU A 63 10.31 -2.31 7.24
C GLU A 63 9.44 -3.21 6.36
N LYS A 64 10.09 -4.07 5.55
CA LYS A 64 9.41 -5.01 4.67
C LYS A 64 9.87 -6.44 4.94
N SER A 65 8.91 -7.35 5.01
CA SER A 65 9.15 -8.80 5.15
C SER A 65 8.28 -9.55 4.14
N ILE A 66 8.79 -9.65 2.91
CA ILE A 66 8.10 -10.27 1.78
C ILE A 66 8.56 -11.72 1.66
N ARG A 67 7.67 -12.67 1.98
CA ARG A 67 7.94 -14.13 1.98
C ARG A 67 7.19 -14.83 0.85
N VAL A 68 7.06 -14.16 -0.28
CA VAL A 68 6.49 -14.66 -1.54
C VAL A 68 7.37 -14.20 -2.68
N GLN A 69 7.24 -14.80 -3.84
CA GLN A 69 7.83 -14.26 -5.07
C GLN A 69 6.91 -13.13 -5.58
N PRO A 70 7.32 -11.84 -5.50
CA PRO A 70 6.41 -10.73 -5.77
C PRO A 70 5.92 -10.67 -7.22
N THR A 71 6.71 -11.17 -8.16
CA THR A 71 6.35 -11.28 -9.59
C THR A 71 5.26 -12.32 -9.87
N ALA A 72 5.10 -13.32 -8.98
CA ALA A 72 4.18 -14.45 -9.17
C ALA A 72 2.80 -14.25 -8.56
N VAL A 73 2.56 -13.17 -7.82
CA VAL A 73 1.29 -12.89 -7.14
C VAL A 73 0.68 -11.59 -7.62
N LEU A 74 -0.64 -11.58 -7.83
CA LEU A 74 -1.39 -10.41 -8.27
C LEU A 74 -2.07 -9.74 -7.08
N VAL A 75 -2.15 -8.41 -7.15
CA VAL A 75 -2.82 -7.56 -6.17
C VAL A 75 -3.65 -6.48 -6.89
N PRO A 76 -4.70 -5.91 -6.27
CA PRO A 76 -5.36 -4.72 -6.80
C PRO A 76 -4.36 -3.56 -6.90
N SER A 77 -4.31 -2.86 -8.03
CA SER A 77 -3.43 -1.69 -8.18
C SER A 77 -3.75 -0.61 -7.15
N PHE A 78 -2.75 0.09 -6.62
CA PHE A 78 -2.90 1.16 -5.61
C PHE A 78 -3.64 0.71 -4.35
N MET A 79 -3.37 -0.50 -3.83
CA MET A 79 -3.97 -0.95 -2.58
C MET A 79 -3.12 -0.63 -1.35
N LEU A 80 -1.80 -0.67 -1.48
CA LEU A 80 -0.88 -0.45 -0.35
C LEU A 80 -0.65 1.02 -0.06
N GLN A 81 -0.53 1.86 -1.09
CA GLN A 81 -0.22 3.28 -0.95
C GLN A 81 -1.21 4.02 -0.03
N PRO A 82 -2.56 3.92 -0.17
CA PRO A 82 -3.48 4.63 0.72
C PRO A 82 -3.41 4.15 2.17
N VAL A 83 -3.04 2.88 2.40
CA VAL A 83 -2.87 2.33 3.75
C VAL A 83 -1.61 2.90 4.41
N VAL A 84 -0.50 2.94 3.67
CA VAL A 84 0.75 3.54 4.13
C VAL A 84 0.57 5.05 4.34
N GLU A 85 -0.18 5.73 3.46
CA GLU A 85 -0.54 7.14 3.62
C GLU A 85 -1.33 7.40 4.91
N ASN A 86 -2.29 6.54 5.24
CA ASN A 86 -3.04 6.61 6.49
C ASN A 86 -2.13 6.42 7.72
N ALA A 87 -1.17 5.50 7.65
CA ALA A 87 -0.19 5.30 8.72
C ALA A 87 0.64 6.58 8.97
N TYR A 88 1.16 7.22 7.91
CA TYR A 88 1.91 8.48 8.01
C TYR A 88 1.04 9.64 8.53
N SER A 89 -0.15 9.83 7.94
CA SER A 89 -0.97 11.03 8.18
C SER A 89 -1.82 10.97 9.45
N HIS A 90 -2.26 9.78 9.84
CA HIS A 90 -3.17 9.58 10.97
C HIS A 90 -2.54 8.80 12.13
N GLY A 91 -1.74 7.78 11.83
CA GLY A 91 -1.10 6.96 12.83
C GLY A 91 0.10 7.65 13.50
N LEU A 92 1.04 8.11 12.69
CA LEU A 92 2.39 8.49 13.11
C LEU A 92 2.67 9.99 13.09
N LYS A 93 1.73 10.81 12.60
CA LYS A 93 1.93 12.26 12.42
C LYS A 93 2.38 12.99 13.70
N SER A 94 1.85 12.60 14.85
CA SER A 94 2.15 13.19 16.16
C SER A 94 3.33 12.52 16.88
N ARG A 95 3.95 11.50 16.27
CA ARG A 95 5.05 10.77 16.89
C ARG A 95 6.36 11.52 16.61
N GLU A 96 7.06 11.91 17.66
CA GLU A 96 8.31 12.67 17.54
C GLU A 96 9.47 11.78 17.11
N GLU A 97 9.51 10.52 17.61
CA GLU A 97 10.57 9.55 17.29
C GLU A 97 10.04 8.10 17.27
N GLY A 98 10.78 7.21 16.63
CA GLY A 98 10.52 5.75 16.67
C GLY A 98 9.21 5.34 15.99
N GLY A 99 8.72 6.13 15.04
CA GLY A 99 7.62 5.73 14.17
C GLY A 99 8.04 4.54 13.30
N ARG A 100 7.17 3.52 13.19
CA ARG A 100 7.44 2.33 12.41
C ARG A 100 6.21 1.92 11.62
N ILE A 101 6.42 1.61 10.35
CA ILE A 101 5.46 0.93 9.49
C ILE A 101 6.08 -0.42 9.11
N LEU A 102 5.34 -1.51 9.27
CA LEU A 102 5.78 -2.85 8.94
C LEU A 102 4.85 -3.45 7.89
N LEU A 103 5.39 -3.71 6.71
CA LEU A 103 4.71 -4.38 5.61
C LEU A 103 5.16 -5.83 5.55
N ARG A 104 4.20 -6.76 5.57
CA ARG A 104 4.49 -8.20 5.43
C ARG A 104 3.63 -8.82 4.35
N ALA A 105 4.20 -9.80 3.64
CA ALA A 105 3.48 -10.61 2.66
C ALA A 105 3.91 -12.08 2.78
N TRP A 106 2.94 -12.99 2.82
CA TRP A 106 3.19 -14.44 2.82
C TRP A 106 2.00 -15.20 2.23
N MET A 107 2.24 -16.44 1.82
CA MET A 107 1.17 -17.34 1.41
C MET A 107 0.63 -18.13 2.61
N GLN A 108 -0.70 -18.22 2.71
CA GLN A 108 -1.41 -19.14 3.58
C GLN A 108 -2.24 -20.09 2.72
N GLY A 109 -1.66 -21.24 2.36
CA GLY A 109 -2.19 -22.10 1.31
C GLY A 109 -2.22 -21.37 -0.04
N LYS A 110 -3.41 -21.22 -0.63
CA LYS A 110 -3.62 -20.47 -1.88
C LYS A 110 -4.02 -19.00 -1.66
N VAL A 111 -3.97 -18.50 -0.46
CA VAL A 111 -4.34 -17.13 -0.11
C VAL A 111 -3.07 -16.31 0.13
N LEU A 112 -2.88 -15.23 -0.64
CA LEU A 112 -1.88 -14.22 -0.33
C LEU A 112 -2.38 -13.40 0.85
N VAL A 113 -1.61 -13.36 1.91
CA VAL A 113 -1.87 -12.51 3.07
C VAL A 113 -0.88 -11.36 3.06
N LEU A 114 -1.42 -10.14 3.11
CA LEU A 114 -0.65 -8.90 3.22
C LEU A 114 -1.06 -8.18 4.49
N THR A 115 -0.10 -7.59 5.20
CA THR A 115 -0.38 -6.71 6.34
C THR A 115 0.45 -5.44 6.26
N VAL A 116 -0.18 -4.32 6.57
CA VAL A 116 0.48 -3.04 6.86
C VAL A 116 0.15 -2.69 8.30
N ALA A 117 1.16 -2.63 9.14
CA ALA A 117 1.04 -2.33 10.56
C ALA A 117 1.83 -1.06 10.89
N ASP A 118 1.24 -0.14 11.65
CA ASP A 118 1.94 1.00 12.25
C ASP A 118 1.93 0.90 13.77
N ASN A 119 2.90 1.54 14.41
CA ASN A 119 2.95 1.69 15.87
C ASN A 119 2.49 3.08 16.32
N GLY A 120 1.54 3.68 15.60
CA GLY A 120 1.02 5.01 15.87
C GLY A 120 0.06 5.11 17.04
N LYS A 121 -0.75 6.18 17.04
CA LYS A 121 -1.71 6.44 18.13
C LYS A 121 -2.82 5.39 18.24
N GLY A 122 -3.07 4.64 17.17
CA GLY A 122 -4.21 3.71 17.09
C GLY A 122 -5.57 4.42 17.13
N MET A 123 -6.61 3.64 17.36
CA MET A 123 -8.01 4.09 17.44
C MET A 123 -8.68 3.54 18.69
N THR A 124 -9.63 4.32 19.24
CA THR A 124 -10.57 3.82 20.26
C THR A 124 -11.55 2.82 19.61
N PRO A 125 -12.29 2.02 20.40
CA PRO A 125 -13.31 1.14 19.85
C PRO A 125 -14.35 1.88 18.99
N GLU A 126 -14.78 3.07 19.42
CA GLU A 126 -15.75 3.90 18.72
C GLU A 126 -15.21 4.44 17.40
N GLU A 127 -13.94 4.88 17.38
CA GLU A 127 -13.26 5.32 16.15
C GLU A 127 -13.10 4.16 15.16
N LEU A 128 -12.73 2.98 15.64
CA LEU A 128 -12.58 1.78 14.82
C LEU A 128 -13.91 1.34 14.22
N ASP A 129 -14.99 1.32 15.02
CA ASP A 129 -16.35 1.00 14.56
C ASP A 129 -16.82 1.99 13.48
N ALA A 130 -16.57 3.28 13.67
CA ALA A 130 -16.87 4.30 12.68
C ALA A 130 -16.10 4.09 11.36
N VAL A 131 -14.83 3.66 11.41
CA VAL A 131 -14.04 3.33 10.22
C VAL A 131 -14.60 2.08 9.53
N GLN A 132 -14.90 1.01 10.27
CA GLN A 132 -15.48 -0.23 9.74
C GLN A 132 -16.84 0.01 9.09
N THR A 133 -17.69 0.82 9.72
CA THR A 133 -19.00 1.23 9.18
C THR A 133 -18.84 1.97 7.85
N LYS A 134 -17.89 2.93 7.76
CA LYS A 134 -17.60 3.66 6.51
C LYS A 134 -17.10 2.73 5.41
N ILE A 135 -16.27 1.75 5.72
CA ILE A 135 -15.79 0.75 4.76
C ILE A 135 -16.99 -0.02 4.20
N THR A 136 -17.85 -0.57 5.05
CA THR A 136 -19.03 -1.33 4.66
C THR A 136 -20.02 -0.48 3.83
N GLN A 137 -20.26 0.77 4.23
CA GLN A 137 -21.11 1.68 3.47
C GLN A 137 -20.52 2.02 2.09
N SER A 138 -19.21 2.16 1.97
CA SER A 138 -18.54 2.39 0.70
C SER A 138 -18.65 1.20 -0.25
N GLU A 139 -18.67 -0.02 0.29
CA GLU A 139 -18.92 -1.25 -0.49
C GLU A 139 -20.32 -1.23 -1.11
N GLN A 140 -21.33 -0.77 -0.37
CA GLN A 140 -22.74 -0.75 -0.80
C GLN A 140 -23.07 0.43 -1.73
N THR A 141 -22.55 1.63 -1.45
CA THR A 141 -22.98 2.86 -2.14
C THR A 141 -22.04 3.29 -3.28
N GLY A 142 -20.83 2.73 -3.33
CA GLY A 142 -19.82 3.13 -4.32
C GLY A 142 -19.27 4.56 -4.14
N ARG A 143 -19.65 5.26 -3.07
CA ARG A 143 -19.11 6.58 -2.75
C ARG A 143 -17.75 6.44 -2.07
N ASN A 144 -16.79 7.08 -2.64
CA ASN A 144 -15.38 6.87 -2.46
C ASN A 144 -14.82 7.51 -1.19
N ILE A 145 -14.26 6.71 -0.28
CA ILE A 145 -13.30 7.22 0.69
C ILE A 145 -12.27 6.12 0.96
N GLY A 146 -11.02 6.32 0.48
CA GLY A 146 -9.83 5.59 0.91
C GLY A 146 -9.96 4.06 1.00
N LEU A 147 -9.97 3.53 2.21
CA LEU A 147 -10.01 2.09 2.49
C LEU A 147 -11.27 1.38 1.94
N GLY A 148 -12.41 2.06 1.90
CA GLY A 148 -13.64 1.48 1.36
C GLY A 148 -13.55 1.15 -0.13
N ASN A 149 -12.83 1.94 -0.92
CA ASN A 149 -12.56 1.64 -2.32
C ASN A 149 -11.72 0.38 -2.49
N ILE A 150 -10.71 0.22 -1.63
CA ILE A 150 -9.83 -0.94 -1.65
C ILE A 150 -10.65 -2.18 -1.33
N SER A 151 -11.46 -2.15 -0.25
CA SER A 151 -12.31 -3.27 0.17
C SER A 151 -13.27 -3.69 -0.94
N ARG A 152 -13.97 -2.73 -1.56
CA ARG A 152 -14.87 -3.00 -2.69
C ARG A 152 -14.15 -3.64 -3.88
N ARG A 153 -12.98 -3.14 -4.25
CA ARG A 153 -12.20 -3.72 -5.36
C ARG A 153 -11.73 -5.13 -5.06
N ILE A 154 -11.32 -5.39 -3.82
CA ILE A 154 -10.96 -6.74 -3.38
C ILE A 154 -12.17 -7.68 -3.55
N GLY A 155 -13.34 -7.30 -3.09
CA GLY A 155 -14.56 -8.10 -3.24
C GLY A 155 -14.93 -8.38 -4.70
N MET A 156 -14.67 -7.44 -5.62
CA MET A 156 -14.92 -7.60 -7.05
C MET A 156 -13.89 -8.48 -7.76
N LEU A 157 -12.61 -8.34 -7.42
CA LEU A 157 -11.50 -8.97 -8.15
C LEU A 157 -11.09 -10.33 -7.57
N TYR A 158 -11.37 -10.55 -6.28
CA TYR A 158 -10.95 -11.74 -5.53
C TYR A 158 -12.14 -12.38 -4.82
N PRO A 159 -12.84 -13.33 -5.43
CA PRO A 159 -13.92 -14.08 -4.77
C PRO A 159 -13.43 -14.66 -3.44
N GLY A 160 -14.08 -14.28 -2.34
CA GLY A 160 -13.65 -14.63 -0.98
C GLY A 160 -12.51 -13.78 -0.41
N GLY A 161 -12.01 -12.78 -1.18
CA GLY A 161 -11.03 -11.82 -0.70
C GLY A 161 -11.57 -10.93 0.42
N LYS A 162 -10.71 -10.53 1.36
CA LYS A 162 -11.10 -9.77 2.55
C LYS A 162 -10.08 -8.67 2.86
N MET A 163 -10.59 -7.57 3.40
CA MET A 163 -9.80 -6.54 4.07
C MET A 163 -10.32 -6.36 5.49
N GLN A 164 -9.44 -6.35 6.46
CA GLN A 164 -9.77 -6.19 7.88
C GLN A 164 -8.87 -5.13 8.49
N VAL A 165 -9.44 -4.30 9.37
CA VAL A 165 -8.72 -3.28 10.12
C VAL A 165 -8.78 -3.62 11.60
N TYR A 166 -7.62 -3.69 12.23
CA TYR A 166 -7.44 -3.89 13.67
C TYR A 166 -6.72 -2.69 14.23
N SER A 167 -7.19 -2.15 15.34
CA SER A 167 -6.54 -1.03 16.00
C SER A 167 -6.83 -1.01 17.48
N ARG A 168 -5.90 -0.46 18.24
CA ARG A 168 -6.06 -0.19 19.66
C ARG A 168 -5.37 1.12 20.00
N ALA A 169 -6.06 1.97 20.76
CA ALA A 169 -5.51 3.25 21.21
C ALA A 169 -4.14 3.07 21.89
N GLY A 170 -3.16 3.86 21.47
CA GLY A 170 -1.78 3.79 21.94
C GLY A 170 -0.92 2.65 21.38
N HIS A 171 -1.47 1.76 20.54
CA HIS A 171 -0.76 0.56 20.04
C HIS A 171 -0.64 0.51 18.51
N GLY A 172 -1.27 1.48 17.81
CA GLY A 172 -1.23 1.56 16.36
C GLY A 172 -2.37 0.82 15.65
N THR A 173 -2.20 0.64 14.35
CA THR A 173 -3.22 0.04 13.48
C THR A 173 -2.59 -1.05 12.60
N VAL A 174 -3.37 -2.09 12.30
CA VAL A 174 -3.03 -3.14 11.35
C VAL A 174 -4.14 -3.24 10.32
N VAL A 175 -3.80 -3.08 9.05
CA VAL A 175 -4.67 -3.42 7.93
C VAL A 175 -4.19 -4.74 7.35
N ARG A 176 -5.08 -5.73 7.31
CA ARG A 176 -4.83 -7.09 6.81
C ARG A 176 -5.66 -7.33 5.56
N PHE A 177 -5.02 -7.87 4.56
CA PHE A 177 -5.61 -8.31 3.30
C PHE A 177 -5.46 -9.82 3.15
N GLU A 178 -6.49 -10.47 2.66
CA GLU A 178 -6.50 -11.87 2.28
C GLU A 178 -7.00 -11.95 0.83
N LEU A 179 -6.11 -12.32 -0.08
CA LEU A 179 -6.36 -12.33 -1.51
C LEU A 179 -6.17 -13.75 -2.05
N PRO A 180 -7.25 -14.51 -2.29
CA PRO A 180 -7.16 -15.82 -2.95
C PRO A 180 -6.46 -15.68 -4.29
N GLN A 181 -5.37 -16.41 -4.50
CA GLN A 181 -4.65 -16.46 -5.76
C GLN A 181 -5.20 -17.64 -6.57
N THR A 182 -5.92 -17.34 -7.62
CA THR A 182 -6.25 -18.34 -8.65
C THR A 182 -4.98 -18.60 -9.45
N GLN A 183 -4.56 -19.85 -9.57
CA GLN A 183 -3.48 -20.20 -10.50
C GLN A 183 -3.90 -19.68 -11.88
N GLN A 184 -3.06 -18.86 -12.52
CA GLN A 184 -3.19 -18.60 -13.94
C GLN A 184 -3.18 -19.97 -14.63
N PRO A 185 -4.07 -20.22 -15.61
CA PRO A 185 -3.93 -21.43 -16.43
C PRO A 185 -2.52 -21.39 -17.02
N GLU A 186 -1.76 -22.45 -16.81
CA GLU A 186 -0.48 -22.65 -17.51
C GLU A 186 -0.74 -22.39 -18.99
N GLU A 187 -0.06 -21.41 -19.58
CA GLU A 187 -0.01 -21.27 -21.03
C GLU A 187 0.46 -22.63 -21.56
N LYS A 188 -0.45 -23.35 -22.16
CA LYS A 188 -0.08 -24.53 -22.92
C LYS A 188 0.86 -24.05 -24.03
N GLU A 189 2.15 -24.32 -23.90
CA GLU A 189 3.05 -24.28 -25.02
C GLU A 189 2.39 -25.14 -26.12
N GLU A 190 1.83 -24.48 -27.12
CA GLU A 190 1.50 -25.15 -28.38
C GLU A 190 2.81 -25.61 -28.99
N THR A 191 3.13 -26.87 -28.74
CA THR A 191 4.18 -27.60 -29.47
C THR A 191 3.71 -27.68 -30.92
N LEU A 192 4.18 -26.76 -31.75
CA LEU A 192 4.11 -26.87 -33.20
C LEU A 192 4.99 -28.06 -33.63
N SER A 193 4.34 -29.13 -33.97
CA SER A 193 4.94 -30.24 -34.76
C SER A 193 4.86 -29.92 -36.23
#